data_aae053f3ed7402bbb9391aeeacdb8c7d
#
_entry.id   aae053f3ed7402bbb9391aeeacdb8c7d
#
_cell.length_a   1.000
_cell.length_b   1.000
_cell.length_c   1.000
_cell.angle_alpha   90.00
_cell.angle_beta   90.00
_cell.angle_gamma   90.00
#
_symmetry.space_group_name_H-M   'P 1'
#
loop_
_entity.id
_entity.type
_entity.pdbx_description
1 polymer ?
#
loop_
_entity_poly.entity_id
_entity_poly.type
_entity_poly.pdbx_seq_one_letter_code
_entity_poly.pdbx_strand_id
1 'polypeptide(L)'
;MNALAALTLLRLTTMTPGVEGTSAVASVTSAAPGSTIWVALRIDLEEGYHVYYRNPGDTGFGTTVNWSTTKGTTASPTQYAFPKRITNATSVSIGYEESAYFATKITIPKDFKGKSLTVTGESRFLVCKNDCVPGNASIKVTIPIGKTTAI
;
A
#
# COMPACT_ATOMS: atom_id res chain seq x y z
N MET A 1 -31.90 22.73 8.76
CA MET A 1 -31.93 21.32 8.34
C MET A 1 -30.79 21.07 7.41
N ASN A 2 -29.74 20.45 7.93
CA ASN A 2 -28.54 20.14 7.16
C ASN A 2 -28.68 18.72 6.62
N ALA A 3 -28.92 18.62 5.33
CA ALA A 3 -28.80 17.35 4.64
C ALA A 3 -27.29 17.05 4.49
N LEU A 4 -26.75 16.18 5.32
CA LEU A 4 -25.46 15.56 5.06
C LEU A 4 -25.65 14.65 3.84
N ALA A 5 -25.22 15.14 2.68
CA ALA A 5 -25.04 14.29 1.53
C ALA A 5 -23.88 13.37 1.84
N ALA A 6 -24.16 12.13 2.19
CA ALA A 6 -23.19 11.06 2.24
C ALA A 6 -22.69 10.84 0.81
N LEU A 7 -21.49 11.35 0.53
CA LEU A 7 -20.80 11.09 -0.74
C LEU A 7 -20.38 9.62 -0.72
N THR A 8 -21.24 8.77 -1.25
CA THR A 8 -20.92 7.36 -1.47
C THR A 8 -19.85 7.33 -2.57
N LEU A 9 -18.61 7.20 -2.17
CA LEU A 9 -17.51 6.96 -3.10
C LEU A 9 -17.74 5.58 -3.73
N LEU A 10 -18.28 5.58 -4.94
CA LEU A 10 -18.35 4.36 -5.75
C LEU A 10 -16.93 3.98 -6.13
N ARG A 11 -16.31 3.13 -5.33
CA ARG A 11 -15.03 2.51 -5.69
C ARG A 11 -15.32 1.50 -6.80
N LEU A 12 -15.01 1.86 -8.03
CA LEU A 12 -14.86 0.88 -9.09
C LEU A 12 -13.57 0.09 -8.79
N THR A 13 -13.68 -0.89 -7.92
CA THR A 13 -12.63 -1.88 -7.76
C THR A 13 -12.74 -2.84 -8.93
N THR A 14 -11.83 -2.74 -9.88
CA THR A 14 -11.56 -3.86 -10.79
C THR A 14 -11.13 -5.02 -9.90
N MET A 15 -12.00 -6.01 -9.74
CA MET A 15 -11.73 -7.15 -8.88
C MET A 15 -10.70 -8.05 -9.55
N THR A 16 -9.47 -7.99 -9.08
CA THR A 16 -8.42 -8.94 -9.49
C THR A 16 -8.72 -10.29 -8.84
N PRO A 17 -8.84 -11.38 -9.63
CA PRO A 17 -9.04 -12.71 -9.05
C PRO A 17 -7.98 -13.04 -8.00
N GLY A 18 -8.39 -13.59 -6.87
CA GLY A 18 -7.51 -13.92 -5.75
C GLY A 18 -7.24 -12.77 -4.79
N VAL A 19 -7.69 -11.55 -5.09
CA VAL A 19 -7.59 -10.40 -4.20
C VAL A 19 -8.94 -10.11 -3.56
N GLU A 20 -9.01 -10.18 -2.23
CA GLU A 20 -10.20 -9.80 -1.47
C GLU A 20 -10.37 -8.28 -1.41
N GLY A 21 -9.26 -7.55 -1.34
CA GLY A 21 -9.27 -6.11 -1.31
C GLY A 21 -7.89 -5.47 -1.20
N THR A 22 -7.85 -4.18 -1.49
CA THR A 22 -6.67 -3.34 -1.32
C THR A 22 -7.04 -2.11 -0.51
N SER A 23 -6.15 -1.66 0.35
CA SER A 23 -6.37 -0.50 1.20
C SER A 23 -5.09 0.26 1.50
N ALA A 24 -5.25 1.53 1.86
CA ALA A 24 -4.17 2.33 2.41
C ALA A 24 -4.21 2.26 3.93
N VAL A 25 -3.06 2.08 4.55
CA VAL A 25 -2.88 2.06 6.00
C VAL A 25 -1.86 3.13 6.37
N ALA A 26 -2.18 3.96 7.35
CA ALA A 26 -1.27 4.94 7.89
C ALA A 26 -0.94 4.62 9.36
N SER A 27 0.28 4.90 9.77
CA SER A 27 0.72 4.68 11.17
C SER A 27 0.16 5.70 12.15
N VAL A 28 -0.46 6.77 11.64
CA VAL A 28 -0.95 7.89 12.44
C VAL A 28 -2.32 8.36 11.94
N THR A 29 -3.07 9.03 12.80
CA THR A 29 -4.32 9.71 12.46
C THR A 29 -4.11 11.20 12.17
N SER A 30 -3.02 11.78 12.70
CA SER A 30 -2.54 13.14 12.39
C SER A 30 -1.03 13.18 12.51
N ALA A 31 -0.39 14.12 11.81
CA ALA A 31 1.05 14.27 11.83
C ALA A 31 1.46 15.72 12.08
N ALA A 32 2.59 15.90 12.77
CA ALA A 32 3.18 17.22 13.01
C ALA A 32 4.32 17.49 12.04
N PRO A 33 4.58 18.77 11.69
CA PRO A 33 5.80 19.14 10.99
C PRO A 33 7.05 18.63 11.72
N GLY A 34 8.02 18.12 11.00
CA GLY A 34 9.23 17.52 11.54
C GLY A 34 9.12 16.05 11.89
N SER A 35 7.94 15.44 11.74
CA SER A 35 7.76 14.01 12.02
C SER A 35 7.99 13.13 10.80
N THR A 36 8.18 11.86 11.08
CA THR A 36 8.26 10.79 10.10
C THR A 36 7.15 9.79 10.37
N ILE A 37 6.41 9.44 9.33
CA ILE A 37 5.27 8.53 9.42
C ILE A 37 5.38 7.43 8.37
N TRP A 38 4.60 6.37 8.54
CA TRP A 38 4.51 5.28 7.58
C TRP A 38 3.14 5.26 6.91
N VAL A 39 3.16 5.00 5.61
CA VAL A 39 1.98 4.69 4.81
C VAL A 39 2.24 3.38 4.08
N ALA A 40 1.26 2.50 4.06
CA ALA A 40 1.38 1.20 3.40
C ALA A 40 0.19 0.92 2.48
N LEU A 41 0.49 0.24 1.38
CA LEU A 41 -0.49 -0.53 0.63
C LEU A 41 -0.67 -1.87 1.33
N ARG A 42 -1.90 -2.22 1.66
CA ARG A 42 -2.30 -3.54 2.11
C ARG A 42 -3.06 -4.24 1.00
N ILE A 43 -2.66 -5.46 0.70
CA ILE A 43 -3.36 -6.36 -0.23
C ILE A 43 -3.83 -7.57 0.57
N ASP A 44 -5.13 -7.78 0.65
CA ASP A 44 -5.73 -8.96 1.26
C ASP A 44 -6.02 -9.99 0.19
N LEU A 45 -5.58 -11.22 0.41
CA LEU A 45 -5.62 -12.31 -0.55
C LEU A 45 -6.60 -13.40 -0.11
N GLU A 46 -7.27 -14.00 -1.09
CA GLU A 46 -8.05 -15.21 -0.89
C GLU A 46 -7.13 -16.38 -0.51
N GLU A 47 -7.69 -17.38 0.17
CA GLU A 47 -6.96 -18.57 0.60
C GLU A 47 -6.26 -19.27 -0.56
N GLY A 48 -4.98 -19.57 -0.38
CA GLY A 48 -4.15 -20.25 -1.34
C GLY A 48 -3.49 -19.36 -2.40
N TYR A 49 -3.85 -18.06 -2.44
CA TYR A 49 -3.22 -17.11 -3.33
C TYR A 49 -2.01 -16.43 -2.69
N HIS A 50 -1.08 -15.97 -3.52
CA HIS A 50 0.09 -15.21 -3.09
C HIS A 50 0.43 -14.09 -4.05
N VAL A 51 1.12 -13.09 -3.55
CA VAL A 51 1.79 -12.03 -4.31
C VAL A 51 3.28 -12.04 -3.97
N TYR A 52 4.08 -11.36 -4.77
CA TYR A 52 5.53 -11.52 -4.73
C TYR A 52 6.25 -10.41 -3.97
N TYR A 53 7.36 -10.82 -3.33
CA TYR A 53 8.42 -9.94 -2.87
C TYR A 53 9.13 -9.28 -4.06
N ARG A 54 9.94 -8.26 -3.85
CA ARG A 54 10.68 -7.57 -4.92
C ARG A 54 11.54 -8.53 -5.76
N ASN A 55 12.08 -9.56 -5.12
CA ASN A 55 12.72 -10.69 -5.81
C ASN A 55 11.75 -11.88 -5.71
N PRO A 56 11.08 -12.23 -6.81
CA PRO A 56 9.98 -13.19 -6.75
C PRO A 56 10.43 -14.66 -6.63
N GLY A 57 11.70 -14.95 -6.80
CA GLY A 57 12.23 -16.32 -6.89
C GLY A 57 12.28 -16.81 -8.33
N ASP A 58 11.92 -18.08 -8.55
CA ASP A 58 12.07 -18.75 -9.85
C ASP A 58 11.13 -18.23 -10.95
N THR A 59 9.94 -17.79 -10.55
CA THR A 59 8.89 -17.35 -11.49
C THR A 59 8.20 -16.08 -11.00
N GLY A 60 7.45 -15.43 -11.90
CA GLY A 60 6.67 -14.26 -11.59
C GLY A 60 7.45 -12.94 -11.70
N PHE A 61 6.87 -11.88 -11.19
CA PHE A 61 7.55 -10.59 -11.06
C PHE A 61 7.24 -9.96 -9.70
N GLY A 62 8.18 -9.16 -9.23
CA GLY A 62 8.07 -8.51 -7.92
C GLY A 62 6.98 -7.46 -7.89
N THR A 63 6.33 -7.33 -6.75
CA THR A 63 5.39 -6.23 -6.48
C THR A 63 6.13 -4.91 -6.44
N THR A 64 5.61 -3.90 -7.14
CA THR A 64 6.14 -2.54 -7.14
C THR A 64 5.07 -1.56 -6.70
N VAL A 65 5.49 -0.49 -6.04
CA VAL A 65 4.61 0.63 -5.70
C VAL A 65 5.33 1.93 -6.04
N ASN A 66 4.70 2.77 -6.86
CA ASN A 66 5.14 4.12 -7.13
C ASN A 66 4.44 5.07 -6.17
N TRP A 67 5.20 5.70 -5.29
CA TRP A 67 4.70 6.60 -4.28
C TRP A 67 4.76 8.05 -4.73
N SER A 68 3.72 8.81 -4.41
CA SER A 68 3.69 10.26 -4.55
C SER A 68 3.17 10.88 -3.27
N THR A 69 3.72 12.01 -2.89
CA THR A 69 3.36 12.70 -1.64
C THR A 69 3.31 14.21 -1.88
N THR A 70 2.63 14.93 -1.01
CA THR A 70 2.48 16.38 -1.08
C THR A 70 3.82 17.07 -1.25
N LYS A 71 3.88 18.08 -2.14
CA LYS A 71 5.08 18.89 -2.38
C LYS A 71 5.66 19.40 -1.07
N GLY A 72 6.98 19.31 -0.92
CA GLY A 72 7.70 19.68 0.29
C GLY A 72 7.92 18.52 1.26
N THR A 73 7.25 17.38 1.04
CA THR A 73 7.47 16.15 1.79
C THR A 73 8.17 15.11 0.91
N THR A 74 8.74 14.08 1.51
CA THR A 74 9.45 13.03 0.77
C THR A 74 8.97 11.64 1.16
N ALA A 75 8.88 10.77 0.15
CA ALA A 75 8.58 9.36 0.33
C ALA A 75 9.84 8.53 0.10
N SER A 76 10.11 7.57 0.98
CA SER A 76 11.20 6.61 0.79
C SER A 76 10.86 5.61 -0.33
N PRO A 77 11.87 4.93 -0.90
CA PRO A 77 11.62 3.72 -1.67
C PRO A 77 10.76 2.73 -0.89
N THR A 78 10.02 1.88 -1.60
CA THR A 78 9.17 0.87 -0.97
C THR A 78 9.96 -0.02 -0.01
N GLN A 79 9.44 -0.15 1.20
CA GLN A 79 9.91 -1.09 2.20
C GLN A 79 9.04 -2.33 2.14
N TYR A 80 9.68 -3.49 2.10
CA TYR A 80 9.04 -4.79 2.00
C TYR A 80 9.11 -5.49 3.35
N ALA A 81 7.98 -6.04 3.82
CA ALA A 81 7.98 -6.90 4.98
C ALA A 81 8.81 -8.17 4.71
N PHE A 82 9.19 -8.88 5.75
CA PHE A 82 9.94 -10.12 5.59
C PHE A 82 9.08 -11.17 4.85
N PRO A 83 9.54 -11.67 3.69
CA PRO A 83 8.74 -12.56 2.86
C PRO A 83 8.79 -14.01 3.34
N LYS A 84 7.85 -14.81 2.84
CA LYS A 84 7.86 -16.27 2.97
C LYS A 84 8.46 -16.93 1.73
N ARG A 85 9.03 -18.10 1.93
CA ARG A 85 9.34 -19.02 0.85
C ARG A 85 8.11 -19.88 0.58
N ILE A 86 7.62 -19.80 -0.66
CA ILE A 86 6.43 -20.54 -1.12
C ILE A 86 6.91 -21.58 -2.13
N THR A 87 6.78 -22.86 -1.80
CA THR A 87 7.23 -23.94 -2.65
C THR A 87 6.05 -24.69 -3.25
N ASN A 88 6.15 -25.00 -4.53
CA ASN A 88 5.32 -25.98 -5.20
C ASN A 88 6.21 -27.08 -5.81
N ALA A 89 5.60 -28.04 -6.53
CA ALA A 89 6.32 -29.19 -7.05
C ALA A 89 7.52 -28.87 -7.96
N THR A 90 7.53 -27.67 -8.60
CA THR A 90 8.48 -27.34 -9.66
C THR A 90 9.21 -26.02 -9.47
N SER A 91 8.78 -25.19 -8.51
CA SER A 91 9.35 -23.86 -8.34
C SER A 91 9.31 -23.37 -6.88
N VAL A 92 10.18 -22.39 -6.61
CA VAL A 92 10.24 -21.66 -5.34
C VAL A 92 9.92 -20.20 -5.61
N SER A 93 8.91 -19.69 -4.95
CA SER A 93 8.52 -18.29 -4.99
C SER A 93 8.82 -17.63 -3.65
N ILE A 94 9.12 -16.34 -3.70
CA ILE A 94 9.35 -15.51 -2.52
C ILE A 94 8.25 -14.44 -2.48
N GLY A 95 7.43 -14.46 -1.45
CA GLY A 95 6.29 -13.55 -1.40
C GLY A 95 5.46 -13.62 -0.14
N TYR A 96 4.18 -13.34 -0.29
CA TYR A 96 3.25 -13.15 0.82
C TYR A 96 1.93 -13.87 0.55
N GLU A 97 1.38 -14.44 1.59
CA GLU A 97 0.06 -15.06 1.63
C GLU A 97 -0.81 -14.30 2.63
N GLU A 98 -2.13 -14.45 2.57
CA GLU A 98 -3.13 -13.84 3.44
C GLU A 98 -3.18 -12.31 3.29
N SER A 99 -2.24 -11.58 3.87
CA SER A 99 -2.13 -10.12 3.75
C SER A 99 -0.71 -9.72 3.43
N ALA A 100 -0.54 -8.84 2.46
CA ALA A 100 0.74 -8.28 2.07
C ALA A 100 0.79 -6.78 2.32
N TYR A 101 1.90 -6.29 2.84
CA TYR A 101 2.13 -4.87 3.15
C TYR A 101 3.35 -4.36 2.41
N PHE A 102 3.18 -3.24 1.72
CA PHE A 102 4.24 -2.53 1.02
C PHE A 102 4.21 -1.09 1.49
N ALA A 103 5.27 -0.65 2.14
CA ALA A 103 5.26 0.60 2.90
C ALA A 103 6.23 1.64 2.37
N THR A 104 5.93 2.90 2.61
CA THR A 104 6.86 4.00 2.43
C THR A 104 6.93 4.83 3.70
N LYS A 105 8.11 5.37 3.96
CA LYS A 105 8.35 6.30 5.05
C LYS A 105 8.23 7.73 4.52
N ILE A 106 7.32 8.49 5.09
CA ILE A 106 7.10 9.89 4.70
C ILE A 106 7.80 10.79 5.71
N THR A 107 8.69 11.64 5.21
CA THR A 107 9.38 12.65 6.02
C THR A 107 8.74 14.00 5.78
N ILE A 108 8.31 14.63 6.88
CA ILE A 108 7.65 15.94 6.88
C ILE A 108 8.64 16.96 7.47
N PRO A 109 9.11 17.95 6.70
CA PRO A 109 10.03 18.95 7.21
C PRO A 109 9.43 19.77 8.35
N LYS A 110 10.29 20.30 9.21
CA LYS A 110 9.87 21.17 10.35
C LYS A 110 9.17 22.44 9.89
N ASP A 111 9.52 22.95 8.73
CA ASP A 111 8.97 24.17 8.13
C ASP A 111 7.78 23.92 7.18
N PHE A 112 7.27 22.69 7.15
CA PHE A 112 6.11 22.36 6.33
C PHE A 112 4.88 23.17 6.75
N LYS A 113 4.27 23.88 5.79
CA LYS A 113 3.16 24.83 6.04
C LYS A 113 1.79 24.30 5.63
N GLY A 114 1.71 23.11 5.01
CA GLY A 114 0.44 22.54 4.56
C GLY A 114 -0.45 22.14 5.73
N LYS A 115 -1.76 22.14 5.49
CA LYS A 115 -2.78 21.73 6.48
C LYS A 115 -3.05 20.23 6.44
N SER A 116 -2.69 19.59 5.35
CA SER A 116 -2.86 18.15 5.16
C SER A 116 -1.73 17.59 4.31
N LEU A 117 -1.53 16.30 4.45
CA LEU A 117 -0.60 15.49 3.70
C LEU A 117 -1.40 14.48 2.90
N THR A 118 -1.21 14.43 1.59
CA THR A 118 -1.81 13.40 0.74
C THR A 118 -0.72 12.50 0.17
N VAL A 119 -0.86 11.20 0.39
CA VAL A 119 0.05 10.18 -0.12
C VAL A 119 -0.73 9.27 -1.05
N THR A 120 -0.20 9.05 -2.25
CA THR A 120 -0.76 8.12 -3.22
C THR A 120 0.25 7.02 -3.55
N GLY A 121 -0.26 5.85 -3.86
CA GLY A 121 0.55 4.73 -4.31
C GLY A 121 -0.11 4.04 -5.50
N GLU A 122 0.67 3.80 -6.56
CA GLU A 122 0.27 3.04 -7.73
C GLU A 122 1.07 1.74 -7.77
N SER A 123 0.38 0.62 -7.64
CA SER A 123 1.01 -0.70 -7.53
C SER A 123 0.72 -1.56 -8.73
N ARG A 124 1.72 -2.35 -9.08
CA ARG A 124 1.61 -3.48 -10.00
C ARG A 124 2.11 -4.73 -9.30
N PHE A 125 1.35 -5.80 -9.42
CA PHE A 125 1.66 -7.08 -8.79
C PHE A 125 1.14 -8.24 -9.61
N LEU A 126 1.59 -9.42 -9.28
CA LEU A 126 1.12 -10.67 -9.87
C LEU A 126 0.50 -11.51 -8.76
N VAL A 127 -0.73 -11.98 -8.99
CA VAL A 127 -1.46 -12.84 -8.05
C VAL A 127 -1.46 -14.26 -8.60
N CYS A 128 -0.95 -15.20 -7.84
CA CYS A 128 -0.82 -16.58 -8.28
C CYS A 128 -1.43 -17.57 -7.28
N LYS A 129 -2.02 -18.63 -7.84
CA LYS A 129 -2.35 -19.87 -7.15
C LYS A 129 -1.92 -21.04 -8.04
N ASN A 130 -2.78 -21.52 -8.93
CA ASN A 130 -2.42 -22.43 -10.01
C ASN A 130 -1.99 -21.66 -11.26
N ASP A 131 -2.70 -20.58 -11.54
CA ASP A 131 -2.41 -19.62 -12.61
C ASP A 131 -2.07 -18.25 -12.01
N CYS A 132 -1.39 -17.43 -12.78
CA CYS A 132 -1.02 -16.09 -12.40
C CYS A 132 -1.79 -15.04 -13.17
N VAL A 133 -2.30 -14.02 -12.46
CA VAL A 133 -3.06 -12.91 -13.03
C VAL A 133 -2.38 -11.59 -12.62
N PRO A 134 -2.06 -10.71 -13.60
CA PRO A 134 -1.58 -9.37 -13.26
C PRO A 134 -2.65 -8.56 -12.54
N GLY A 135 -2.24 -7.84 -11.50
CA GLY A 135 -3.10 -6.95 -10.74
C GLY A 135 -2.51 -5.56 -10.60
N ASN A 136 -3.38 -4.59 -10.38
CA ASN A 136 -3.03 -3.21 -10.10
C ASN A 136 -3.81 -2.73 -8.90
N ALA A 137 -3.23 -1.81 -8.14
CA ALA A 137 -3.91 -1.13 -7.06
C ALA A 137 -3.52 0.35 -7.05
N SER A 138 -4.50 1.20 -6.78
CA SER A 138 -4.30 2.62 -6.56
C SER A 138 -4.81 2.95 -5.17
N ILE A 139 -3.97 3.54 -4.34
CA ILE A 139 -4.35 3.97 -3.00
C ILE A 139 -4.09 5.44 -2.80
N LYS A 140 -4.89 6.05 -1.96
CA LYS A 140 -4.76 7.45 -1.55
C LYS A 140 -5.16 7.57 -0.08
N VAL A 141 -4.33 8.24 0.69
CA VAL A 141 -4.63 8.60 2.07
C VAL A 141 -4.31 10.07 2.30
N THR A 142 -5.20 10.75 3.01
CA THR A 142 -5.01 12.14 3.44
C THR A 142 -4.92 12.17 4.95
N ILE A 143 -3.86 12.76 5.46
CA ILE A 143 -3.54 12.84 6.89
C ILE A 143 -3.51 14.31 7.28
N PRO A 144 -4.31 14.76 8.26
CA PRO A 144 -4.28 16.14 8.72
C PRO A 144 -2.94 16.45 9.41
N ILE A 145 -2.45 17.68 9.19
CA ILE A 145 -1.27 18.20 9.86
C ILE A 145 -1.73 18.98 11.10
N GLY A 146 -1.19 18.61 12.24
CA GLY A 146 -1.50 19.20 13.53
C GLY A 146 -0.25 19.56 14.31
N LYS A 147 -0.46 20.00 15.56
CA LYS A 147 0.65 20.36 16.46
C LYS A 147 1.40 19.14 16.98
N THR A 148 0.74 17.99 17.06
CA THR A 148 1.31 16.74 17.54
C THR A 148 0.96 15.60 16.61
N THR A 149 1.86 14.62 16.55
CA THR A 149 1.60 13.35 15.85
C THR A 149 0.76 12.46 16.76
N ALA A 150 -0.37 11.97 16.26
CA ALA A 150 -1.30 11.10 16.98
C ALA A 150 -1.48 9.76 16.24
N ILE A 151 -1.57 8.68 17.02
CA ILE A 151 -1.76 7.31 16.56
C ILE A 151 -3.24 6.92 16.59
#